data_858f095aa4d23d91c83a0387cfd4f198
#
_entry.id   858f095aa4d23d91c83a0387cfd4f198
#
_cell.length_a   1.000
_cell.length_b   1.000
_cell.length_c   1.000
_cell.angle_alpha   90.00
_cell.angle_beta   90.00
_cell.angle_gamma   90.00
#
_symmetry.space_group_name_H-M   'P 1'
#
loop_
_entity.id
_entity.type
_entity.pdbx_description
1 polymer ?
#
loop_
_entity_poly.entity_id
_entity_poly.type
_entity_poly.pdbx_seq_one_letter_code
_entity_poly.pdbx_strand_id
1 'polypeptide(L)'
;MPRTLSPAARIERSILSDFRKPLWRPFVRGIKQYKMIAPGDHIAVCISGGKDSMLLAKMMQLLQRHTDIPFETEFLVMDPGYNAENRQRIIDNAALMEIPIRIFDSSIFETTKIAERNPCYLCARMRRGFLYDRAQEMGCNKIALGHHFNDVVETTVMGMFYGAQLQAMLPKLHSRNFPGMELIRPMYCIHEEDICAWRDFNALHFIACACRLTEERDKSGDGIGNSKRAEIKQLLKTLRETNPETNCQGLFNQIHKKSTKRCQKHRMAPDTSFDRLHFSVQQVFAEIRIVWQLVDIWLPAPLDFG
;
A
#
# COMPACT_ATOMS: atom_id res chain seq x y z
N MET A 1 -30.73 -23.53 19.54
CA MET A 1 -30.77 -22.45 18.54
C MET A 1 -29.36 -22.18 18.02
N PRO A 2 -29.12 -22.10 16.73
CA PRO A 2 -27.80 -21.74 16.22
C PRO A 2 -27.43 -20.36 16.73
N ARG A 3 -26.25 -20.24 17.33
CA ARG A 3 -25.72 -18.99 17.87
C ARG A 3 -25.49 -18.04 16.70
N THR A 4 -26.28 -16.97 16.58
CA THR A 4 -26.05 -15.91 15.58
C THR A 4 -24.73 -15.22 15.90
N LEU A 5 -23.79 -15.26 14.95
CA LEU A 5 -22.49 -14.58 15.07
C LEU A 5 -22.68 -13.07 15.11
N SER A 6 -21.88 -12.38 15.92
CA SER A 6 -21.79 -10.91 15.89
C SER A 6 -21.30 -10.43 14.51
N PRO A 7 -21.59 -9.18 14.12
CA PRO A 7 -21.06 -8.62 12.87
C PRO A 7 -19.55 -8.75 12.74
N ALA A 8 -18.80 -8.45 13.82
CA ALA A 8 -17.35 -8.60 13.85
C ALA A 8 -16.91 -10.06 13.65
N ALA A 9 -17.57 -11.02 14.33
CA ALA A 9 -17.27 -12.44 14.17
C ALA A 9 -17.57 -12.96 12.76
N ARG A 10 -18.58 -12.42 12.07
CA ARG A 10 -18.85 -12.74 10.65
C ARG A 10 -17.74 -12.23 9.73
N ILE A 11 -17.29 -10.99 9.94
CA ILE A 11 -16.19 -10.39 9.20
C ILE A 11 -14.90 -11.21 9.39
N GLU A 12 -14.57 -11.58 10.63
CA GLU A 12 -13.41 -12.43 10.95
C GLU A 12 -13.49 -13.80 10.26
N ARG A 13 -14.64 -14.45 10.38
CA ARG A 13 -14.88 -15.74 9.75
C ARG A 13 -14.70 -15.64 8.22
N SER A 14 -15.21 -14.58 7.58
CA SER A 14 -15.06 -14.41 6.13
C SER A 14 -13.59 -14.39 5.71
N ILE A 15 -12.71 -13.71 6.47
CA ILE A 15 -11.26 -13.67 6.19
C ILE A 15 -10.63 -15.06 6.33
N LEU A 16 -10.99 -15.79 7.39
CA LEU A 16 -10.37 -17.07 7.74
C LEU A 16 -10.95 -18.28 6.97
N SER A 17 -12.16 -18.15 6.37
CA SER A 17 -12.82 -19.20 5.59
C SER A 17 -12.97 -18.81 4.13
N ASP A 18 -13.92 -17.94 3.81
CA ASP A 18 -14.35 -17.62 2.44
C ASP A 18 -13.23 -16.96 1.62
N PHE A 19 -12.53 -16.02 2.24
CA PHE A 19 -11.40 -15.29 1.67
C PHE A 19 -10.02 -15.81 2.15
N ARG A 20 -9.99 -17.02 2.72
CA ARG A 20 -8.72 -17.59 3.20
C ARG A 20 -7.68 -17.71 2.10
N LYS A 21 -8.08 -18.16 0.91
CA LYS A 21 -7.17 -18.36 -0.23
C LYS A 21 -6.67 -17.02 -0.80
N PRO A 22 -7.54 -16.05 -1.11
CA PRO A 22 -7.13 -14.78 -1.71
C PRO A 22 -6.54 -13.77 -0.71
N LEU A 23 -6.94 -13.76 0.56
CA LEU A 23 -6.48 -12.77 1.54
C LEU A 23 -5.54 -13.38 2.60
N TRP A 24 -6.03 -14.32 3.42
CA TRP A 24 -5.28 -14.79 4.59
C TRP A 24 -3.97 -15.50 4.24
N ARG A 25 -4.00 -16.42 3.27
CA ARG A 25 -2.79 -17.16 2.87
C ARG A 25 -1.69 -16.25 2.31
N PRO A 26 -1.94 -15.36 1.34
CA PRO A 26 -0.91 -14.45 0.83
C PRO A 26 -0.45 -13.45 1.87
N PHE A 27 -1.29 -13.02 2.82
CA PHE A 27 -0.92 -12.20 3.96
C PHE A 27 0.13 -12.88 4.84
N VAL A 28 -0.18 -14.06 5.35
CA VAL A 28 0.74 -14.83 6.21
C VAL A 28 2.02 -15.21 5.46
N ARG A 29 1.88 -15.61 4.18
CA ARG A 29 3.02 -15.91 3.32
C ARG A 29 3.95 -14.71 3.16
N GLY A 30 3.41 -13.53 2.87
CA GLY A 30 4.18 -12.29 2.71
C GLY A 30 4.94 -11.94 3.98
N ILE A 31 4.28 -11.99 5.14
CA ILE A 31 4.91 -11.72 6.44
C ILE A 31 6.09 -12.67 6.70
N LYS A 32 5.91 -13.97 6.49
CA LYS A 32 6.96 -14.99 6.67
C LYS A 32 8.09 -14.82 5.66
N GLN A 33 7.76 -14.68 4.39
CA GLN A 33 8.73 -14.59 3.28
C GLN A 33 9.66 -13.39 3.41
N TYR A 34 9.13 -12.24 3.84
CA TYR A 34 9.89 -11.00 3.99
C TYR A 34 10.37 -10.76 5.42
N LYS A 35 10.11 -11.70 6.34
CA LYS A 35 10.47 -11.57 7.76
C LYS A 35 10.04 -10.21 8.32
N MET A 36 8.75 -9.87 8.11
CA MET A 36 8.22 -8.58 8.50
C MET A 36 8.03 -8.46 10.00
N ILE A 37 7.72 -9.56 10.68
CA ILE A 37 7.43 -9.60 12.12
C ILE A 37 8.41 -10.55 12.81
N ALA A 38 8.94 -10.13 13.93
CA ALA A 38 9.82 -10.89 14.82
C ALA A 38 9.25 -10.92 16.25
N PRO A 39 9.67 -11.88 17.09
CA PRO A 39 9.29 -11.87 18.51
C PRO A 39 9.69 -10.57 19.20
N GLY A 40 8.78 -10.01 19.99
CA GLY A 40 8.99 -8.77 20.72
C GLY A 40 8.76 -7.50 19.91
N ASP A 41 8.32 -7.60 18.64
CA ASP A 41 7.94 -6.40 17.88
C ASP A 41 6.71 -5.72 18.48
N HIS A 42 6.72 -4.39 18.51
CA HIS A 42 5.58 -3.55 18.82
C HIS A 42 5.23 -2.73 17.57
N ILE A 43 4.08 -2.99 16.96
CA ILE A 43 3.75 -2.58 15.58
C ILE A 43 2.58 -1.59 15.60
N ALA A 44 2.82 -0.37 15.12
CA ALA A 44 1.78 0.61 14.85
C ALA A 44 1.10 0.32 13.50
N VAL A 45 -0.14 -0.12 13.52
CA VAL A 45 -0.96 -0.35 12.33
C VAL A 45 -1.64 0.97 11.96
N CYS A 46 -1.25 1.54 10.82
CA CYS A 46 -1.72 2.86 10.40
C CYS A 46 -3.02 2.76 9.60
N ILE A 47 -4.06 3.40 10.12
CA ILE A 47 -5.42 3.38 9.56
C ILE A 47 -5.73 4.74 8.93
N SER A 48 -6.10 4.73 7.65
CA SER A 48 -6.58 5.92 6.91
C SER A 48 -8.10 5.97 6.74
N GLY A 49 -8.82 4.95 7.21
CA GLY A 49 -10.25 4.79 7.06
C GLY A 49 -10.70 4.17 5.73
N GLY A 50 -9.80 3.98 4.77
CA GLY A 50 -10.09 3.26 3.53
C GLY A 50 -10.09 1.73 3.70
N LYS A 51 -10.69 1.02 2.74
CA LYS A 51 -10.85 -0.44 2.72
C LYS A 51 -9.55 -1.21 3.05
N ASP A 52 -8.42 -0.75 2.49
CA ASP A 52 -7.14 -1.44 2.59
C ASP A 52 -6.59 -1.37 4.02
N SER A 53 -6.61 -0.18 4.62
CA SER A 53 -6.11 0.04 5.98
C SER A 53 -6.98 -0.62 7.04
N MET A 54 -8.29 -0.66 6.84
CA MET A 54 -9.22 -1.33 7.76
C MET A 54 -9.10 -2.86 7.67
N LEU A 55 -8.96 -3.41 6.46
CA LEU A 55 -8.65 -4.83 6.29
C LEU A 55 -7.31 -5.19 6.92
N LEU A 56 -6.25 -4.39 6.67
CA LEU A 56 -4.95 -4.58 7.32
C LEU A 56 -5.08 -4.66 8.84
N ALA A 57 -5.78 -3.70 9.44
CA ALA A 57 -5.97 -3.66 10.89
C ALA A 57 -6.64 -4.94 11.41
N LYS A 58 -7.70 -5.40 10.74
CA LYS A 58 -8.39 -6.63 11.12
C LYS A 58 -7.51 -7.87 10.97
N MET A 59 -6.75 -7.94 9.87
CA MET A 59 -5.84 -9.08 9.63
C MET A 59 -4.66 -9.10 10.61
N MET A 60 -4.13 -7.95 11.02
CA MET A 60 -3.09 -7.86 12.05
C MET A 60 -3.62 -8.30 13.42
N GLN A 61 -4.84 -7.88 13.79
CA GLN A 61 -5.51 -8.31 14.99
C GLN A 61 -5.75 -9.84 15.00
N LEU A 62 -6.18 -10.40 13.88
CA LEU A 62 -6.35 -11.84 13.69
C LEU A 62 -5.00 -12.58 13.80
N LEU A 63 -3.97 -12.05 13.16
CA LEU A 63 -2.64 -12.66 13.19
C LEU A 63 -2.10 -12.75 14.62
N GLN A 64 -2.24 -11.69 15.39
CA GLN A 64 -1.80 -11.68 16.78
C GLN A 64 -2.44 -12.79 17.62
N ARG A 65 -3.72 -13.13 17.33
CA ARG A 65 -4.45 -14.21 18.01
C ARG A 65 -4.12 -15.62 17.49
N HIS A 66 -3.58 -15.73 16.26
CA HIS A 66 -3.39 -17.01 15.57
C HIS A 66 -1.92 -17.35 15.26
N THR A 67 -0.97 -16.64 15.85
CA THR A 67 0.46 -16.91 15.66
C THR A 67 1.14 -17.26 16.96
N ASP A 68 2.18 -18.10 16.86
CA ASP A 68 3.07 -18.41 17.99
C ASP A 68 4.17 -17.35 18.18
N ILE A 69 4.27 -16.37 17.28
CA ILE A 69 5.24 -15.28 17.39
C ILE A 69 4.65 -14.20 18.29
N PRO A 70 5.18 -13.94 19.50
CA PRO A 70 4.69 -12.88 20.36
C PRO A 70 5.06 -11.52 19.79
N PHE A 71 4.07 -10.68 19.51
CA PHE A 71 4.21 -9.28 19.13
C PHE A 71 2.98 -8.48 19.58
N GLU A 72 3.14 -7.17 19.69
CA GLU A 72 2.07 -6.25 20.09
C GLU A 72 1.64 -5.37 18.93
N THR A 73 0.39 -4.90 18.95
CA THR A 73 -0.16 -4.01 17.92
C THR A 73 -0.88 -2.83 18.56
N GLU A 74 -0.62 -1.65 18.01
CA GLU A 74 -1.39 -0.43 18.23
C GLU A 74 -2.07 0.01 16.93
N PHE A 75 -3.30 0.50 17.02
CA PHE A 75 -4.09 0.88 15.84
C PHE A 75 -4.24 2.39 15.79
N LEU A 76 -3.45 3.03 14.92
CA LEU A 76 -3.34 4.48 14.82
C LEU A 76 -4.17 5.02 13.68
N VAL A 77 -5.06 5.96 14.00
CA VAL A 77 -5.72 6.82 13.02
C VAL A 77 -5.14 8.21 13.15
N MET A 78 -4.47 8.69 12.11
CA MET A 78 -4.11 10.08 12.04
C MET A 78 -5.20 10.85 11.32
N ASP A 79 -5.84 11.77 12.02
CA ASP A 79 -6.82 12.70 11.45
C ASP A 79 -6.09 13.95 10.91
N PRO A 80 -6.00 14.13 9.58
CA PRO A 80 -5.34 15.29 8.99
C PRO A 80 -6.24 16.51 8.89
N GLY A 81 -7.45 16.47 9.47
CA GLY A 81 -8.53 17.44 9.38
C GLY A 81 -9.71 16.91 8.57
N TYR A 82 -10.16 15.69 8.84
CA TYR A 82 -11.35 15.11 8.23
C TYR A 82 -12.61 15.95 8.51
N ASN A 83 -13.59 15.87 7.62
CA ASN A 83 -14.94 16.32 7.96
C ASN A 83 -15.58 15.38 9.00
N ALA A 84 -16.60 15.87 9.71
CA ALA A 84 -17.26 15.11 10.78
C ALA A 84 -17.83 13.77 10.29
N GLU A 85 -18.36 13.71 9.08
CA GLU A 85 -18.93 12.49 8.49
C GLU A 85 -17.85 11.42 8.26
N ASN A 86 -16.73 11.78 7.65
CA ASN A 86 -15.62 10.86 7.40
C ASN A 86 -15.00 10.35 8.70
N ARG A 87 -14.82 11.26 9.69
CA ARG A 87 -14.31 10.88 11.01
C ARG A 87 -15.25 9.89 11.70
N GLN A 88 -16.57 10.18 11.70
CA GLN A 88 -17.54 9.28 12.31
C GLN A 88 -17.57 7.93 11.61
N ARG A 89 -17.49 7.89 10.29
CA ARG A 89 -17.46 6.64 9.51
C ARG A 89 -16.24 5.76 9.85
N ILE A 90 -15.10 6.37 10.14
CA ILE A 90 -13.92 5.63 10.62
C ILE A 90 -14.20 4.99 11.99
N ILE A 91 -14.79 5.76 12.91
CA ILE A 91 -15.14 5.30 14.26
C ILE A 91 -16.15 4.16 14.18
N ASP A 92 -17.20 4.31 13.39
CA ASP A 92 -18.28 3.31 13.24
C ASP A 92 -17.73 2.00 12.64
N ASN A 93 -16.90 2.09 11.61
CA ASN A 93 -16.25 0.92 11.02
C ASN A 93 -15.30 0.22 12.01
N ALA A 94 -14.54 0.98 12.78
CA ALA A 94 -13.67 0.43 13.79
C ALA A 94 -14.45 -0.28 14.90
N ALA A 95 -15.56 0.32 15.36
CA ALA A 95 -16.48 -0.30 16.32
C ALA A 95 -17.13 -1.57 15.76
N LEU A 96 -17.65 -1.52 14.51
CA LEU A 96 -18.24 -2.66 13.82
C LEU A 96 -17.27 -3.84 13.70
N MET A 97 -16.00 -3.54 13.44
CA MET A 97 -14.93 -4.54 13.29
C MET A 97 -14.22 -4.87 14.62
N GLU A 98 -14.62 -4.27 15.73
CA GLU A 98 -13.98 -4.41 17.05
C GLU A 98 -12.46 -4.15 16.99
N ILE A 99 -12.06 -3.06 16.33
CA ILE A 99 -10.66 -2.61 16.25
C ILE A 99 -10.46 -1.48 17.25
N PRO A 100 -9.57 -1.61 18.26
CA PRO A 100 -9.34 -0.58 19.28
C PRO A 100 -8.45 0.54 18.71
N ILE A 101 -9.06 1.50 18.01
CA ILE A 101 -8.33 2.60 17.38
C ILE A 101 -7.97 3.72 18.38
N ARG A 102 -6.80 4.35 18.14
CA ARG A 102 -6.42 5.62 18.77
C ARG A 102 -6.35 6.70 17.68
N ILE A 103 -7.11 7.77 17.87
CA ILE A 103 -7.19 8.88 16.91
C ILE A 103 -6.30 10.01 17.40
N PHE A 104 -5.42 10.49 16.52
CA PHE A 104 -4.55 11.64 16.75
C PHE A 104 -4.90 12.74 15.75
N ASP A 105 -5.26 13.90 16.27
CA ASP A 105 -5.58 15.08 15.46
C ASP A 105 -4.32 15.76 14.96
N SER A 106 -4.36 16.29 13.75
CA SER A 106 -3.29 17.10 13.16
C SER A 106 -3.86 18.17 12.22
N SER A 107 -3.12 19.27 12.06
CA SER A 107 -3.50 20.39 11.17
C SER A 107 -2.89 20.25 9.76
N ILE A 108 -2.58 19.02 9.31
CA ILE A 108 -1.88 18.79 8.04
C ILE A 108 -2.65 19.35 6.85
N PHE A 109 -3.96 19.22 6.80
CA PHE A 109 -4.75 19.78 5.70
C PHE A 109 -4.74 21.29 5.66
N GLU A 110 -4.71 21.95 6.82
CA GLU A 110 -4.61 23.42 6.88
C GLU A 110 -3.24 23.89 6.39
N THR A 111 -2.17 23.23 6.84
CA THR A 111 -0.81 23.52 6.43
C THR A 111 -0.59 23.30 4.93
N THR A 112 -1.17 22.25 4.37
CA THR A 112 -0.99 21.93 2.94
C THR A 112 -1.83 22.77 2.00
N LYS A 113 -2.88 23.45 2.48
CA LYS A 113 -3.64 24.43 1.69
C LYS A 113 -2.82 25.64 1.27
N ILE A 114 -1.84 26.02 2.09
CA ILE A 114 -0.98 27.20 1.86
C ILE A 114 0.16 26.86 0.89
N ALA A 115 0.35 25.58 0.56
CA ALA A 115 1.45 25.15 -0.28
C ALA A 115 1.17 25.43 -1.78
N GLU A 116 1.92 26.36 -2.37
CA GLU A 116 1.81 26.73 -3.79
C GLU A 116 2.23 25.61 -4.75
N ARG A 117 3.08 24.67 -4.32
CA ARG A 117 3.63 23.58 -5.15
C ARG A 117 3.46 22.21 -4.52
N ASN A 118 2.91 21.26 -5.28
CA ASN A 118 2.82 19.84 -4.93
C ASN A 118 2.18 19.55 -3.54
N PRO A 119 0.97 20.07 -3.23
CA PRO A 119 0.34 19.89 -1.92
C PRO A 119 0.16 18.42 -1.53
N CYS A 120 -0.14 17.54 -2.49
CA CYS A 120 -0.27 16.10 -2.25
C CYS A 120 1.04 15.44 -1.79
N TYR A 121 2.18 15.85 -2.36
CA TYR A 121 3.48 15.33 -1.94
C TYR A 121 3.83 15.78 -0.52
N LEU A 122 3.59 17.07 -0.22
CA LEU A 122 3.83 17.63 1.11
C LEU A 122 2.93 16.94 2.15
N CYS A 123 1.65 16.80 1.86
CA CYS A 123 0.70 16.09 2.71
C CYS A 123 1.17 14.67 3.00
N ALA A 124 1.53 13.89 1.97
CA ALA A 124 2.00 12.53 2.15
C ALA A 124 3.29 12.44 3.00
N ARG A 125 4.20 13.41 2.84
CA ARG A 125 5.45 13.51 3.62
C ARG A 125 5.18 13.83 5.08
N MET A 126 4.32 14.83 5.35
CA MET A 126 3.95 15.23 6.71
C MET A 126 3.20 14.11 7.43
N ARG A 127 2.23 13.48 6.76
CA ARG A 127 1.48 12.34 7.31
C ARG A 127 2.42 11.21 7.72
N ARG A 128 3.41 10.90 6.90
CA ARG A 128 4.38 9.85 7.21
C ARG A 128 5.23 10.21 8.43
N GLY A 129 5.76 11.45 8.49
CA GLY A 129 6.51 11.95 9.64
C GLY A 129 5.71 11.80 10.94
N PHE A 130 4.50 12.34 10.94
CA PHE A 130 3.59 12.26 12.08
C PHE A 130 3.30 10.84 12.56
N LEU A 131 3.06 9.90 11.63
CA LEU A 131 2.82 8.50 11.99
C LEU A 131 4.04 7.85 12.65
N TYR A 132 5.25 8.17 12.18
CA TYR A 132 6.46 7.66 12.80
C TYR A 132 6.67 8.24 14.20
N ASP A 133 6.49 9.57 14.37
CA ASP A 133 6.63 10.24 15.67
C ASP A 133 5.68 9.62 16.69
N ARG A 134 4.39 9.49 16.35
CA ARG A 134 3.40 8.90 17.25
C ARG A 134 3.67 7.43 17.56
N ALA A 135 4.11 6.66 16.57
CA ALA A 135 4.49 5.28 16.79
C ALA A 135 5.67 5.15 17.76
N GLN A 136 6.71 6.00 17.63
CA GLN A 136 7.84 6.01 18.56
C GLN A 136 7.44 6.44 19.97
N GLU A 137 6.60 7.46 20.12
CA GLU A 137 6.06 7.89 21.42
C GLU A 137 5.30 6.76 22.14
N MET A 138 4.69 5.86 21.37
CA MET A 138 3.98 4.67 21.88
C MET A 138 4.91 3.47 22.09
N GLY A 139 6.22 3.61 21.90
CA GLY A 139 7.19 2.53 22.05
C GLY A 139 7.18 1.52 20.91
N CYS A 140 6.52 1.83 19.79
CA CYS A 140 6.54 0.94 18.62
C CYS A 140 7.89 1.00 17.90
N ASN A 141 8.34 -0.15 17.41
CA ASN A 141 9.53 -0.25 16.56
C ASN A 141 9.21 -0.45 15.08
N LYS A 142 7.92 -0.61 14.75
CA LYS A 142 7.46 -0.76 13.36
C LYS A 142 6.18 -0.01 13.07
N ILE A 143 6.02 0.43 11.81
CA ILE A 143 4.74 0.87 11.28
C ILE A 143 4.29 -0.07 10.16
N ALA A 144 3.02 -0.46 10.17
CA ALA A 144 2.38 -1.28 9.14
C ALA A 144 1.45 -0.43 8.28
N LEU A 145 1.64 -0.47 6.95
CA LEU A 145 0.84 0.26 5.98
C LEU A 145 0.08 -0.68 5.06
N GLY A 146 -1.17 -0.32 4.72
CA GLY A 146 -2.10 -1.08 3.90
C GLY A 146 -1.81 -1.08 2.39
N HIS A 147 -0.55 -1.02 1.98
CA HIS A 147 -0.20 -1.13 0.56
C HIS A 147 -0.30 -2.59 0.11
N HIS A 148 -0.92 -2.79 -1.06
CA HIS A 148 -1.19 -4.09 -1.65
C HIS A 148 -0.43 -4.30 -2.97
N PHE A 149 -0.60 -5.46 -3.62
CA PHE A 149 0.07 -5.84 -4.86
C PHE A 149 -0.04 -4.78 -5.96
N ASN A 150 -1.25 -4.27 -6.21
CA ASN A 150 -1.48 -3.29 -7.28
C ASN A 150 -0.72 -1.99 -7.02
N ASP A 151 -0.65 -1.51 -5.77
CA ASP A 151 0.15 -0.33 -5.40
C ASP A 151 1.63 -0.48 -5.76
N VAL A 152 2.18 -1.69 -5.56
CA VAL A 152 3.58 -2.00 -5.89
C VAL A 152 3.81 -1.91 -7.39
N VAL A 153 2.94 -2.52 -8.18
CA VAL A 153 3.02 -2.52 -9.65
C VAL A 153 2.83 -1.10 -10.17
N GLU A 154 1.77 -0.41 -9.77
CA GLU A 154 1.47 0.98 -10.16
C GLU A 154 2.64 1.92 -9.85
N THR A 155 3.18 1.86 -8.62
CA THR A 155 4.31 2.72 -8.22
C THR A 155 5.56 2.45 -9.05
N THR A 156 5.82 1.20 -9.39
CA THR A 156 6.98 0.84 -10.21
C THR A 156 6.81 1.36 -11.63
N VAL A 157 5.65 1.14 -12.23
CA VAL A 157 5.33 1.62 -13.60
C VAL A 157 5.34 3.15 -13.65
N MET A 158 4.80 3.84 -12.63
CA MET A 158 4.92 5.29 -12.50
C MET A 158 6.38 5.75 -12.46
N GLY A 159 7.22 5.06 -11.68
CA GLY A 159 8.65 5.36 -11.62
C GLY A 159 9.35 5.24 -12.97
N MET A 160 8.98 4.23 -13.75
CA MET A 160 9.52 4.02 -15.10
C MET A 160 9.07 5.12 -16.08
N PHE A 161 7.77 5.41 -16.17
CA PHE A 161 7.25 6.33 -17.18
C PHE A 161 7.47 7.81 -16.84
N TYR A 162 7.29 8.20 -15.58
CA TYR A 162 7.36 9.62 -15.20
C TYR A 162 8.67 10.00 -14.50
N GLY A 163 9.44 9.04 -14.02
CA GLY A 163 10.68 9.29 -13.28
C GLY A 163 11.93 8.77 -13.97
N ALA A 164 11.80 8.07 -15.10
CA ALA A 164 12.90 7.34 -15.76
C ALA A 164 13.73 6.50 -14.76
N GLN A 165 13.08 5.96 -13.74
CA GLN A 165 13.71 5.21 -12.65
C GLN A 165 12.94 3.92 -12.36
N LEU A 166 13.66 2.82 -12.23
CA LEU A 166 13.10 1.57 -11.74
C LEU A 166 13.11 1.57 -10.20
N GLN A 167 12.10 2.21 -9.63
CA GLN A 167 11.97 2.35 -8.18
C GLN A 167 10.91 1.40 -7.64
N ALA A 168 11.34 0.34 -6.96
CA ALA A 168 10.44 -0.64 -6.37
C ALA A 168 9.95 -0.19 -5.00
N MET A 169 8.67 -0.38 -4.73
CA MET A 169 8.12 -0.29 -3.39
C MET A 169 8.52 -1.55 -2.61
N LEU A 170 9.37 -1.41 -1.59
CA LEU A 170 9.87 -2.57 -0.82
C LEU A 170 8.82 -3.07 0.18
N PRO A 171 8.72 -4.40 0.41
CA PRO A 171 7.80 -4.98 1.41
C PRO A 171 8.18 -4.61 2.85
N LYS A 172 9.47 -4.37 3.10
CA LYS A 172 10.04 -3.97 4.38
C LYS A 172 11.15 -2.95 4.15
N LEU A 173 11.21 -1.91 4.98
CA LEU A 173 12.15 -0.80 4.83
C LEU A 173 12.52 -0.22 6.20
N HIS A 174 13.82 -0.11 6.48
CA HIS A 174 14.30 0.66 7.64
C HIS A 174 14.10 2.16 7.39
N SER A 175 13.62 2.88 8.39
CA SER A 175 13.49 4.33 8.30
C SER A 175 14.86 4.99 8.43
N ARG A 176 15.14 5.94 7.54
CA ARG A 176 16.38 6.76 7.62
C ARG A 176 16.23 7.93 8.59
N ASN A 177 15.03 8.46 8.72
CA ASN A 177 14.75 9.65 9.52
C ASN A 177 14.33 9.32 10.95
N PHE A 178 13.96 8.05 11.21
CA PHE A 178 13.50 7.56 12.50
C PHE A 178 14.33 6.32 12.87
N PRO A 179 15.46 6.50 13.55
CA PRO A 179 16.36 5.40 13.91
C PRO A 179 15.61 4.32 14.71
N GLY A 180 15.91 3.06 14.42
CA GLY A 180 15.24 1.91 15.06
C GLY A 180 13.86 1.56 14.51
N MET A 181 13.26 2.40 13.67
CA MET A 181 11.95 2.14 13.09
C MET A 181 12.01 1.41 11.76
N GLU A 182 11.12 0.45 11.56
CA GLU A 182 10.89 -0.21 10.27
C GLU A 182 9.47 0.06 9.74
N LEU A 183 9.35 0.18 8.43
CA LEU A 183 8.07 0.18 7.72
C LEU A 183 7.85 -1.21 7.12
N ILE A 184 6.67 -1.78 7.36
CA ILE A 184 6.26 -3.06 6.77
C ILE A 184 4.97 -2.90 5.96
N ARG A 185 4.78 -3.79 4.97
CA ARG A 185 3.60 -3.84 4.11
C ARG A 185 3.03 -5.27 4.10
N PRO A 186 2.28 -5.65 5.13
CA PRO A 186 1.81 -7.03 5.27
C PRO A 186 0.92 -7.51 4.13
N MET A 187 0.20 -6.59 3.47
CA MET A 187 -0.70 -6.90 2.34
C MET A 187 0.02 -6.91 0.97
N TYR A 188 1.34 -6.89 0.94
CA TYR A 188 2.18 -6.79 -0.25
C TYR A 188 1.86 -7.81 -1.36
N CYS A 189 1.37 -8.99 -1.01
CA CYS A 189 1.02 -10.08 -1.91
C CYS A 189 -0.48 -10.23 -2.18
N ILE A 190 -1.32 -9.30 -1.72
CA ILE A 190 -2.78 -9.33 -1.87
C ILE A 190 -3.18 -8.47 -3.04
N HIS A 191 -4.11 -8.94 -3.88
CA HIS A 191 -4.64 -8.18 -5.00
C HIS A 191 -5.79 -7.26 -4.56
N GLU A 192 -5.92 -6.09 -5.19
CA GLU A 192 -6.97 -5.11 -4.88
C GLU A 192 -8.37 -5.68 -5.13
N GLU A 193 -8.50 -6.49 -6.17
CA GLU A 193 -9.75 -7.15 -6.55
C GLU A 193 -10.30 -8.02 -5.42
N ASP A 194 -9.42 -8.75 -4.74
CA ASP A 194 -9.79 -9.60 -3.59
C ASP A 194 -10.23 -8.78 -2.37
N ILE A 195 -9.58 -7.62 -2.17
CA ILE A 195 -9.98 -6.68 -1.10
C ILE A 195 -11.36 -6.10 -1.39
N CYS A 196 -11.63 -5.72 -2.64
CA CYS A 196 -12.93 -5.22 -3.05
C CYS A 196 -14.02 -6.29 -2.90
N ALA A 197 -13.74 -7.52 -3.35
CA ALA A 197 -14.67 -8.64 -3.22
C ALA A 197 -15.01 -8.94 -1.75
N TRP A 198 -14.02 -8.90 -0.85
CA TRP A 198 -14.24 -9.06 0.59
C TRP A 198 -15.09 -7.93 1.19
N ARG A 199 -14.82 -6.67 0.80
CA ARG A 199 -15.61 -5.51 1.22
C ARG A 199 -17.07 -5.68 0.85
N ASP A 200 -17.32 -6.05 -0.41
CA ASP A 200 -18.68 -6.18 -0.98
C ASP A 200 -19.42 -7.37 -0.36
N PHE A 201 -18.74 -8.50 -0.15
CA PHE A 201 -19.28 -9.68 0.53
C PHE A 201 -19.78 -9.36 1.95
N ASN A 202 -19.07 -8.49 2.68
CA ASN A 202 -19.44 -8.09 4.02
C ASN A 202 -20.32 -6.82 4.06
N ALA A 203 -20.72 -6.26 2.91
CA ALA A 203 -21.48 -5.02 2.79
C ALA A 203 -20.85 -3.85 3.57
N LEU A 204 -19.50 -3.73 3.52
CA LEU A 204 -18.77 -2.70 4.26
C LEU A 204 -18.62 -1.41 3.43
N HIS A 205 -18.80 -0.27 4.09
CA HIS A 205 -18.70 1.04 3.47
C HIS A 205 -17.58 1.85 4.12
N PHE A 206 -16.47 1.99 3.41
CA PHE A 206 -15.32 2.76 3.85
C PHE A 206 -15.27 4.13 3.20
N ILE A 207 -14.43 5.03 3.73
CA ILE A 207 -14.16 6.30 3.07
C ILE A 207 -13.35 6.05 1.78
N ALA A 208 -13.74 6.68 0.68
CA ALA A 208 -13.04 6.53 -0.60
C ALA A 208 -11.79 7.40 -0.66
N CYS A 209 -11.95 8.69 -0.40
CA CYS A 209 -10.85 9.65 -0.27
C CYS A 209 -11.27 10.73 0.72
N ALA A 210 -10.43 10.94 1.73
CA ALA A 210 -10.77 11.90 2.79
C ALA A 210 -10.06 13.25 2.62
N CYS A 211 -9.46 13.51 1.45
CA CYS A 211 -8.80 14.76 1.15
C CYS A 211 -9.79 15.78 0.60
N ARG A 212 -9.95 16.92 1.29
CA ARG A 212 -10.78 18.04 0.80
C ARG A 212 -10.39 18.52 -0.60
N LEU A 213 -9.12 18.48 -0.95
CA LEU A 213 -8.64 18.81 -2.29
C LEU A 213 -9.18 17.85 -3.36
N THR A 214 -9.44 16.60 -3.01
CA THR A 214 -10.07 15.64 -3.92
C THR A 214 -11.57 15.90 -3.99
N GLU A 215 -12.24 16.18 -2.87
CA GLU A 215 -13.65 16.53 -2.83
C GLU A 215 -13.94 17.83 -3.61
N GLU A 216 -13.06 18.83 -3.52
CA GLU A 216 -13.20 20.10 -4.25
C GLU A 216 -12.96 19.91 -5.76
N ARG A 217 -12.01 19.06 -6.15
CA ARG A 217 -11.75 18.72 -7.55
C ARG A 217 -12.86 17.88 -8.17
N ASP A 218 -13.46 16.97 -7.41
CA ASP A 218 -14.62 16.21 -7.87
C ASP A 218 -15.83 17.11 -8.11
N LYS A 219 -16.01 18.17 -7.30
CA LYS A 219 -17.04 19.19 -7.49
C LYS A 219 -16.78 20.15 -8.64
N SER A 220 -15.51 20.41 -8.98
CA SER A 220 -15.12 21.29 -10.10
C SER A 220 -15.09 20.59 -11.47
N GLY A 221 -15.40 19.30 -11.53
CA GLY A 221 -15.34 18.52 -12.78
C GLY A 221 -13.92 18.16 -13.23
N ASP A 222 -12.89 18.60 -12.51
CA ASP A 222 -11.49 18.22 -12.70
C ASP A 222 -11.17 16.90 -11.99
N GLY A 223 -12.00 15.89 -12.23
CA GLY A 223 -12.07 14.66 -11.48
C GLY A 223 -10.73 13.94 -11.32
N ILE A 224 -10.74 12.94 -10.42
CA ILE A 224 -9.65 12.00 -10.07
C ILE A 224 -8.93 11.42 -11.31
N GLY A 225 -9.50 11.54 -12.53
CA GLY A 225 -8.97 11.05 -13.79
C GLY A 225 -7.61 11.63 -14.22
N ASN A 226 -7.21 12.79 -13.71
CA ASN A 226 -5.97 13.48 -14.14
C ASN A 226 -4.76 13.22 -13.24
N SER A 227 -4.81 12.30 -12.27
CA SER A 227 -3.60 11.94 -11.52
C SER A 227 -2.77 10.92 -12.30
N LYS A 228 -1.44 11.10 -12.31
CA LYS A 228 -0.49 10.13 -12.91
C LYS A 228 -0.75 8.69 -12.48
N ARG A 229 -1.21 8.49 -11.25
CA ARG A 229 -1.56 7.17 -10.71
C ARG A 229 -2.83 6.62 -11.36
N ALA A 230 -3.85 7.45 -11.57
CA ALA A 230 -5.10 7.07 -12.24
C ALA A 230 -4.84 6.69 -13.70
N GLU A 231 -3.97 7.44 -14.40
CA GLU A 231 -3.54 7.12 -15.76
C GLU A 231 -2.86 5.74 -15.83
N ILE A 232 -1.91 5.46 -14.93
CA ILE A 232 -1.24 4.15 -14.88
C ILE A 232 -2.22 3.03 -14.52
N LYS A 233 -3.12 3.26 -13.58
CA LYS A 233 -4.16 2.28 -13.21
C LYS A 233 -5.05 1.94 -14.40
N GLN A 234 -5.47 2.95 -15.16
CA GLN A 234 -6.26 2.75 -16.37
C GLN A 234 -5.46 2.04 -17.47
N LEU A 235 -4.21 2.42 -17.70
CA LEU A 235 -3.32 1.75 -18.65
C LEU A 235 -3.17 0.25 -18.31
N LEU A 236 -2.88 -0.07 -17.05
CA LEU A 236 -2.73 -1.46 -16.59
C LEU A 236 -4.02 -2.24 -16.74
N LYS A 237 -5.18 -1.61 -16.51
CA LYS A 237 -6.50 -2.22 -16.71
C LYS A 237 -6.71 -2.54 -18.19
N THR A 238 -6.52 -1.56 -19.09
CA THR A 238 -6.66 -1.76 -20.54
C THR A 238 -5.73 -2.85 -21.06
N LEU A 239 -4.46 -2.86 -20.61
CA LEU A 239 -3.51 -3.91 -21.01
C LEU A 239 -3.96 -5.31 -20.57
N ARG A 240 -4.56 -5.46 -19.40
CA ARG A 240 -5.09 -6.76 -18.95
C ARG A 240 -6.32 -7.20 -19.74
N GLU A 241 -7.18 -6.26 -20.13
CA GLU A 241 -8.37 -6.52 -20.94
C GLU A 241 -8.03 -6.91 -22.38
N THR A 242 -7.04 -6.25 -22.97
CA THR A 242 -6.62 -6.49 -24.38
C THR A 242 -5.65 -7.67 -24.51
N ASN A 243 -4.85 -7.92 -23.50
CA ASN A 243 -3.89 -9.01 -23.48
C ASN A 243 -3.91 -9.71 -22.11
N PRO A 244 -4.70 -10.80 -21.96
CA PRO A 244 -4.79 -11.57 -20.71
C PRO A 244 -3.43 -12.16 -20.24
N GLU A 245 -2.47 -12.30 -21.16
CA GLU A 245 -1.12 -12.75 -20.84
C GLU A 245 -0.24 -11.63 -20.23
N THR A 246 -0.75 -10.39 -20.13
CA THR A 246 -0.03 -9.29 -19.47
C THR A 246 0.37 -9.69 -18.05
N ASN A 247 1.65 -10.03 -17.91
CA ASN A 247 2.16 -10.70 -16.72
C ASN A 247 2.60 -9.70 -15.65
N CYS A 248 1.64 -8.99 -15.04
CA CYS A 248 1.89 -8.15 -13.86
C CYS A 248 2.54 -8.96 -12.73
N GLN A 249 2.26 -10.27 -12.63
CA GLN A 249 2.91 -11.16 -11.69
C GLN A 249 4.38 -11.41 -12.03
N GLY A 250 4.74 -11.50 -13.30
CA GLY A 250 6.13 -11.59 -13.76
C GLY A 250 6.93 -10.34 -13.42
N LEU A 251 6.37 -9.16 -13.68
CA LEU A 251 6.96 -7.87 -13.28
C LEU A 251 7.15 -7.82 -11.76
N PHE A 252 6.13 -8.16 -11.00
CA PHE A 252 6.18 -8.22 -9.55
C PHE A 252 7.27 -9.18 -9.06
N ASN A 253 7.37 -10.38 -9.63
CA ASN A 253 8.38 -11.37 -9.26
C ASN A 253 9.81 -10.88 -9.55
N GLN A 254 10.02 -10.13 -10.64
CA GLN A 254 11.32 -9.53 -10.94
C GLN A 254 11.68 -8.41 -9.95
N ILE A 255 10.72 -7.53 -9.65
CA ILE A 255 10.85 -6.50 -8.61
C ILE A 255 11.22 -7.16 -7.28
N HIS A 256 10.54 -8.26 -6.97
CA HIS A 256 10.75 -9.02 -5.77
C HIS A 256 12.16 -9.63 -5.68
N LYS A 257 12.65 -10.32 -6.75
CA LYS A 257 14.00 -10.88 -6.76
C LYS A 257 15.08 -9.83 -6.51
N LYS A 258 14.92 -8.62 -7.10
CA LYS A 258 15.85 -7.50 -6.89
C LYS A 258 15.74 -6.97 -5.44
N SER A 259 14.54 -6.86 -4.90
CA SER A 259 14.29 -6.41 -3.52
C SER A 259 14.91 -7.35 -2.48
N THR A 260 14.77 -8.66 -2.66
CA THR A 260 15.30 -9.67 -1.75
C THR A 260 16.84 -9.68 -1.75
N LYS A 261 17.46 -9.59 -2.93
CA LYS A 261 18.94 -9.48 -3.05
C LYS A 261 19.45 -8.21 -2.37
N ARG A 262 18.74 -7.08 -2.47
CA ARG A 262 19.13 -5.83 -1.83
C ARG A 262 19.01 -5.89 -0.31
N CYS A 263 17.93 -6.47 0.24
CA CYS A 263 17.80 -6.71 1.68
C CYS A 263 18.91 -7.59 2.24
N GLN A 264 19.38 -8.58 1.48
CA GLN A 264 20.50 -9.43 1.88
C GLN A 264 21.84 -8.68 1.85
N LYS A 265 22.07 -7.84 0.83
CA LYS A 265 23.32 -7.06 0.68
C LYS A 265 23.49 -5.99 1.76
N HIS A 266 22.40 -5.37 2.22
CA HIS A 266 22.44 -4.38 3.31
C HIS A 266 22.64 -4.97 4.70
N ARG A 267 22.53 -6.29 4.89
CA ARG A 267 22.88 -6.96 6.14
C ARG A 267 24.38 -7.12 6.35
N MET A 268 25.20 -6.94 5.32
CA MET A 268 26.64 -7.22 5.34
C MET A 268 27.55 -5.99 5.27
N ALA A 269 27.00 -4.76 5.24
CA ALA A 269 27.83 -3.54 5.20
C ALA A 269 27.38 -2.54 6.27
N PRO A 270 28.28 -2.14 7.19
CA PRO A 270 28.10 -0.89 7.90
C PRO A 270 28.35 0.26 6.92
N ASP A 271 27.35 1.08 6.81
CA ASP A 271 27.24 2.43 6.31
C ASP A 271 28.49 3.07 5.70
N THR A 272 28.47 3.32 4.41
CA THR A 272 28.97 4.55 3.77
C THR A 272 28.48 4.62 2.33
N SER A 273 28.05 5.83 1.96
CA SER A 273 27.81 6.34 0.61
C SER A 273 26.45 6.05 -0.05
N PHE A 274 25.87 7.16 -0.36
CA PHE A 274 24.85 7.46 -1.35
C PHE A 274 25.04 6.68 -2.66
N ASP A 275 24.40 5.56 -2.80
CA ASP A 275 24.18 4.97 -4.10
C ASP A 275 22.73 5.19 -4.54
N ARG A 276 22.51 6.35 -5.16
CA ARG A 276 21.51 6.46 -6.22
C ARG A 276 21.92 5.41 -7.25
N LEU A 277 21.13 4.37 -7.40
CA LEU A 277 21.23 3.48 -8.55
C LEU A 277 20.92 4.31 -9.80
N HIS A 278 21.93 5.00 -10.33
CA HIS A 278 22.01 5.33 -11.73
C HIS A 278 22.29 4.00 -12.45
N PHE A 279 21.22 3.36 -12.90
CA PHE A 279 21.37 2.38 -13.96
C PHE A 279 21.91 3.12 -15.18
N SER A 280 23.03 2.63 -15.75
CA SER A 280 23.46 3.15 -17.04
C SER A 280 22.30 2.98 -18.02
N VAL A 281 22.12 3.96 -18.90
CA VAL A 281 21.11 3.96 -19.97
C VAL A 281 21.08 2.62 -20.71
N GLN A 282 22.23 1.95 -20.87
CA GLN A 282 22.37 0.63 -21.49
C GLN A 282 21.69 -0.52 -20.71
N GLN A 283 21.70 -0.48 -19.38
CA GLN A 283 20.98 -1.50 -18.57
C GLN A 283 19.47 -1.27 -18.56
N VAL A 284 19.03 -0.02 -18.65
CA VAL A 284 17.63 0.35 -18.84
C VAL A 284 17.13 -0.12 -20.19
N PHE A 285 17.92 0.04 -21.27
CA PHE A 285 17.57 -0.44 -22.61
C PHE A 285 17.52 -1.97 -22.72
N ALA A 286 18.39 -2.70 -22.03
CA ALA A 286 18.32 -4.16 -22.02
C ALA A 286 17.04 -4.70 -21.33
N GLU A 287 16.53 -3.97 -20.34
CA GLU A 287 15.28 -4.33 -19.65
C GLU A 287 14.03 -3.77 -20.34
N ILE A 288 14.13 -2.62 -21.02
CA ILE A 288 13.09 -2.09 -21.92
C ILE A 288 12.90 -3.02 -23.13
N ARG A 289 13.92 -3.76 -23.56
CA ARG A 289 13.78 -4.76 -24.63
C ARG A 289 12.71 -5.83 -24.31
N ILE A 290 12.49 -6.13 -23.04
CA ILE A 290 11.40 -7.01 -22.62
C ILE A 290 10.05 -6.28 -22.73
N VAL A 291 10.00 -4.98 -22.48
CA VAL A 291 8.79 -4.15 -22.66
C VAL A 291 8.55 -3.89 -24.15
N TRP A 292 9.60 -3.71 -24.95
CA TRP A 292 9.51 -3.56 -26.41
C TRP A 292 9.09 -4.85 -27.13
N GLN A 293 9.50 -6.02 -26.65
CA GLN A 293 8.95 -7.28 -27.16
C GLN A 293 7.44 -7.43 -26.89
N LEU A 294 6.90 -6.70 -25.91
CA LEU A 294 5.46 -6.60 -25.67
C LEU A 294 4.78 -5.52 -26.52
N VAL A 295 5.54 -4.56 -27.08
CA VAL A 295 5.05 -3.45 -27.91
C VAL A 295 5.22 -3.75 -29.41
N ASP A 296 6.22 -4.53 -29.81
CA ASP A 296 6.46 -4.95 -31.21
C ASP A 296 5.32 -5.81 -31.83
N ILE A 297 4.37 -6.25 -31.00
CA ILE A 297 3.16 -6.94 -31.48
C ILE A 297 2.12 -5.93 -32.04
N TRP A 298 2.34 -4.60 -31.92
CA TRP A 298 1.30 -3.59 -32.18
C TRP A 298 1.66 -2.47 -33.17
N LEU A 299 2.80 -2.52 -33.85
CA LEU A 299 3.08 -1.59 -34.95
C LEU A 299 2.90 -2.31 -36.28
N PRO A 300 2.00 -1.83 -37.17
CA PRO A 300 2.00 -2.27 -38.55
C PRO A 300 3.33 -1.92 -39.19
N ALA A 301 3.79 -2.78 -40.10
CA ALA A 301 5.04 -2.65 -40.86
C ALA A 301 5.26 -1.23 -41.38
N PRO A 302 6.51 -0.74 -41.44
CA PRO A 302 6.80 0.59 -41.95
C PRO A 302 6.29 0.71 -43.38
N LEU A 303 5.51 1.75 -43.62
CA LEU A 303 5.17 2.17 -45.01
C LEU A 303 6.46 2.56 -45.71
N ASP A 304 6.82 1.80 -46.70
CA ASP A 304 7.85 2.19 -47.67
C ASP A 304 7.43 3.51 -48.33
N PHE A 305 8.14 4.56 -48.01
CA PHE A 305 8.14 5.77 -48.80
C PHE A 305 9.27 5.64 -49.85
N GLY A 306 8.85 5.34 -51.10
CA GLY A 306 9.68 5.47 -52.25
C GLY A 306 10.07 6.92 -52.54
#